data_27face8d7bbc8af04f7ff7d344717e69
#
_entry.id   27face8d7bbc8af04f7ff7d344717e69
#
_cell.length_a   1.000
_cell.length_b   1.000
_cell.length_c   1.000
_cell.angle_alpha   90.00
_cell.angle_beta   90.00
_cell.angle_gamma   90.00
#
_symmetry.space_group_name_H-M   'P 1'
#
loop_
_entity.id
_entity.type
_entity.pdbx_description
1 polymer ?
#
loop_
_entity_poly.entity_id
_entity_poly.type
_entity_poly.pdbx_seq_one_letter_code
_entity_poly.pdbx_strand_id
1 'polypeptide(L)'
;MRITRRAVSACAAAAAVATPAVAAGEAAKVVQTLSVTIGPQRAGTPKSPRPASLQVTATTRAADGSAPPVLVKDTVWFSSGLRWNGALFPSCSAATIERRGIRACPAGSQIGSGHAVAVSGPIRATPKITVFNGPRGRSVLFYLQAERPVRVGQAVEAPFSGAGGRFSYKLTLPFPKNLQEPTPGLKIAVTEFSAQVSRSQMIGGRRRGIIETVGCPKGGAWSFEGAFAGRGGVLLHAADSVPCRR
;
A
#
# COMPACT_ATOMS: atom_id res chain seq x y z
N MET A 1 92.99 -13.20 25.21
CA MET A 1 91.77 -13.88 25.76
C MET A 1 90.55 -13.30 25.09
N ARG A 2 89.93 -13.93 24.02
CA ARG A 2 88.84 -13.42 23.25
C ARG A 2 87.63 -14.24 23.63
N ILE A 3 86.60 -13.53 24.14
CA ILE A 3 85.32 -14.12 24.51
C ILE A 3 84.35 -13.86 23.36
N THR A 4 83.95 -14.90 22.67
CA THR A 4 82.93 -14.88 21.61
C THR A 4 81.58 -15.00 22.23
N ARG A 5 80.72 -13.97 22.06
CA ARG A 5 79.28 -14.01 22.42
C ARG A 5 78.49 -14.64 21.28
N ARG A 6 77.84 -15.74 21.54
CA ARG A 6 76.86 -16.37 20.65
C ARG A 6 75.52 -15.64 20.82
N ALA A 7 74.98 -15.11 19.70
CA ALA A 7 73.65 -14.57 19.63
C ALA A 7 72.62 -15.73 19.43
N VAL A 8 71.64 -15.81 20.27
CA VAL A 8 70.48 -16.72 20.15
C VAL A 8 69.38 -15.97 19.45
N SER A 9 69.07 -16.38 18.19
CA SER A 9 67.91 -15.87 17.47
C SER A 9 66.71 -16.62 17.93
N ALA A 10 65.72 -15.93 18.53
CA ALA A 10 64.36 -16.45 18.84
C ALA A 10 63.46 -16.18 17.64
N CYS A 11 63.03 -17.22 16.93
CA CYS A 11 61.94 -17.16 15.94
C CYS A 11 60.61 -17.10 16.66
N ALA A 12 59.94 -15.95 16.63
CA ALA A 12 58.56 -15.82 17.04
C ALA A 12 57.62 -16.26 15.87
N ALA A 13 56.99 -17.39 16.01
CA ALA A 13 55.92 -17.83 15.08
C ALA A 13 54.61 -17.07 15.39
N ALA A 14 54.23 -16.14 14.51
CA ALA A 14 52.92 -15.47 14.58
C ALA A 14 51.85 -16.42 14.03
N ALA A 15 51.01 -16.97 14.89
CA ALA A 15 49.82 -17.70 14.49
C ALA A 15 48.77 -16.70 13.99
N ALA A 16 48.50 -16.68 12.70
CA ALA A 16 47.40 -15.92 12.11
C ALA A 16 46.08 -16.63 12.43
N VAL A 17 45.29 -16.05 13.30
CA VAL A 17 43.91 -16.47 13.56
C VAL A 17 43.05 -15.99 12.39
N ALA A 18 42.71 -16.90 11.47
CA ALA A 18 41.75 -16.64 10.41
C ALA A 18 40.34 -16.54 11.03
N THR A 19 39.83 -15.34 11.20
CA THR A 19 38.41 -15.10 11.49
C THR A 19 37.57 -15.52 10.29
N PRO A 20 36.58 -16.41 10.44
CA PRO A 20 35.67 -16.72 9.34
C PRO A 20 34.92 -15.44 8.95
N ALA A 21 35.05 -15.00 7.71
CA ALA A 21 34.22 -13.97 7.13
C ALA A 21 32.80 -14.54 7.07
N VAL A 22 31.91 -14.05 7.93
CA VAL A 22 30.47 -14.30 7.79
C VAL A 22 30.08 -13.64 6.47
N ALA A 23 29.80 -14.45 5.45
CA ALA A 23 29.25 -13.98 4.19
C ALA A 23 27.94 -13.26 4.54
N ALA A 24 27.91 -11.94 4.40
CA ALA A 24 26.67 -11.17 4.45
C ALA A 24 25.80 -11.71 3.33
N GLY A 25 24.79 -12.51 3.67
CA GLY A 25 23.84 -13.03 2.72
C GLY A 25 23.24 -11.83 1.97
N GLU A 26 23.30 -11.87 0.64
CA GLU A 26 22.72 -10.87 -0.22
C GLU A 26 21.24 -10.74 0.12
N ALA A 27 20.81 -9.54 0.56
CA ALA A 27 19.42 -9.33 0.94
C ALA A 27 18.53 -9.66 -0.26
N ALA A 28 17.55 -10.54 -0.06
CA ALA A 28 16.64 -10.97 -1.12
C ALA A 28 16.05 -9.77 -1.86
N LYS A 29 16.18 -9.74 -3.19
CA LYS A 29 15.62 -8.66 -4.00
C LYS A 29 14.10 -8.68 -3.90
N VAL A 30 13.51 -7.62 -3.36
CA VAL A 30 12.06 -7.47 -3.26
C VAL A 30 11.54 -6.77 -4.52
N VAL A 31 10.54 -7.38 -5.16
CA VAL A 31 9.84 -6.82 -6.32
C VAL A 31 8.50 -6.27 -5.85
N GLN A 32 8.31 -4.97 -6.07
CA GLN A 32 7.07 -4.25 -5.81
C GLN A 32 6.43 -3.87 -7.13
N THR A 33 5.12 -4.15 -7.30
CA THR A 33 4.35 -3.69 -8.47
C THR A 33 3.17 -2.85 -8.02
N LEU A 34 2.74 -1.97 -8.92
CA LEU A 34 1.50 -1.21 -8.82
C LEU A 34 0.79 -1.36 -10.17
N SER A 35 -0.49 -1.70 -10.16
CA SER A 35 -1.33 -1.77 -11.35
C SER A 35 -2.61 -0.99 -11.10
N VAL A 36 -2.97 -0.11 -12.03
CA VAL A 36 -4.13 0.76 -11.92
C VAL A 36 -5.00 0.63 -13.17
N THR A 37 -6.32 0.51 -12.96
CA THR A 37 -7.28 0.61 -14.05
C THR A 37 -8.29 1.72 -13.78
N ILE A 38 -8.65 2.45 -14.83
CA ILE A 38 -9.69 3.50 -14.81
C ILE A 38 -10.72 3.22 -15.89
N GLY A 39 -11.98 3.24 -15.53
CA GLY A 39 -13.07 3.12 -16.48
C GLY A 39 -14.10 4.25 -16.28
N PRO A 40 -14.54 4.92 -17.34
CA PRO A 40 -14.07 4.87 -18.73
C PRO A 40 -12.75 5.60 -18.93
N GLN A 41 -11.98 5.22 -19.97
CA GLN A 41 -10.72 5.89 -20.32
C GLN A 41 -10.91 7.26 -20.97
N ARG A 42 -12.13 7.59 -21.43
CA ARG A 42 -12.44 8.93 -21.95
C ARG A 42 -12.62 9.90 -20.79
N ALA A 43 -11.75 10.89 -20.72
CA ALA A 43 -11.77 11.90 -19.65
C ALA A 43 -12.99 12.82 -19.76
N GLY A 44 -13.44 13.31 -18.60
CA GLY A 44 -14.30 14.49 -18.52
C GLY A 44 -13.47 15.78 -18.68
N THR A 45 -14.12 16.89 -18.36
CA THR A 45 -13.48 18.21 -18.28
C THR A 45 -13.79 18.86 -16.92
N PRO A 46 -13.10 19.92 -16.48
CA PRO A 46 -13.43 20.61 -15.25
C PRO A 46 -14.88 21.10 -15.18
N LYS A 47 -15.46 21.53 -16.34
CA LYS A 47 -16.85 21.98 -16.46
C LYS A 47 -17.85 20.83 -16.60
N SER A 48 -17.42 19.69 -17.16
CA SER A 48 -18.22 18.48 -17.35
C SER A 48 -17.43 17.24 -16.89
N PRO A 49 -17.27 17.06 -15.57
CA PRO A 49 -16.55 15.92 -15.05
C PRO A 49 -17.30 14.62 -15.34
N ARG A 50 -16.56 13.53 -15.45
CA ARG A 50 -17.12 12.21 -15.75
C ARG A 50 -16.87 11.27 -14.57
N PRO A 51 -17.93 10.64 -14.02
CA PRO A 51 -17.78 9.57 -13.04
C PRO A 51 -16.89 8.46 -13.58
N ALA A 52 -16.02 7.95 -12.72
CA ALA A 52 -15.07 6.89 -13.07
C ALA A 52 -15.05 5.80 -11.99
N SER A 53 -14.71 4.59 -12.41
CA SER A 53 -14.23 3.52 -11.54
C SER A 53 -12.70 3.56 -11.51
N LEU A 54 -12.14 3.28 -10.36
CA LEU A 54 -10.70 3.16 -10.15
C LEU A 54 -10.42 1.86 -9.41
N GLN A 55 -9.58 1.01 -9.96
CA GLN A 55 -9.03 -0.15 -9.27
C GLN A 55 -7.52 0.03 -9.12
N VAL A 56 -7.03 -0.25 -7.93
CA VAL A 56 -5.59 -0.23 -7.60
C VAL A 56 -5.23 -1.59 -7.06
N THR A 57 -4.20 -2.20 -7.63
CA THR A 57 -3.61 -3.46 -7.15
C THR A 57 -2.13 -3.25 -6.93
N ALA A 58 -1.65 -3.57 -5.73
CA ALA A 58 -0.24 -3.58 -5.37
C ALA A 58 0.19 -5.00 -5.01
N THR A 59 1.35 -5.45 -5.51
CA THR A 59 1.92 -6.76 -5.11
C THR A 59 3.35 -6.59 -4.62
N THR A 60 3.70 -7.36 -3.59
CA THR A 60 5.04 -7.38 -2.98
C THR A 60 5.54 -8.82 -2.94
N ARG A 61 6.70 -9.11 -3.53
CA ARG A 61 7.30 -10.44 -3.59
C ARG A 61 8.79 -10.37 -3.35
N ALA A 62 9.35 -11.34 -2.62
CA ALA A 62 10.78 -11.59 -2.65
C ALA A 62 11.11 -12.46 -3.87
N ALA A 63 12.20 -12.12 -4.61
CA ALA A 63 12.57 -12.79 -5.85
C ALA A 63 13.04 -14.24 -5.63
N ASP A 64 13.55 -14.53 -4.45
CA ASP A 64 14.00 -15.86 -4.01
C ASP A 64 12.87 -16.73 -3.41
N GLY A 65 11.63 -16.23 -3.40
CA GLY A 65 10.48 -16.93 -2.82
C GLY A 65 10.40 -16.85 -1.29
N SER A 66 11.31 -16.13 -0.63
CA SER A 66 11.24 -15.88 0.81
C SER A 66 10.05 -14.97 1.17
N ALA A 67 9.75 -14.84 2.46
CA ALA A 67 8.70 -13.93 2.90
C ALA A 67 9.08 -12.47 2.61
N PRO A 68 8.20 -11.70 1.94
CA PRO A 68 8.46 -10.29 1.70
C PRO A 68 8.40 -9.49 3.01
N PRO A 69 8.90 -8.23 3.02
CA PRO A 69 8.90 -7.41 4.21
C PRO A 69 7.47 -7.14 4.72
N VAL A 70 7.33 -7.06 6.05
CA VAL A 70 6.08 -6.64 6.69
C VAL A 70 5.89 -5.14 6.43
N LEU A 71 4.86 -4.78 5.68
CA LEU A 71 4.54 -3.38 5.38
C LEU A 71 4.00 -2.67 6.62
N VAL A 72 4.38 -1.41 6.79
CA VAL A 72 3.92 -0.53 7.87
C VAL A 72 3.09 0.64 7.38
N LYS A 73 3.31 1.04 6.11
CA LYS A 73 2.60 2.17 5.50
C LYS A 73 2.75 2.13 3.98
N ASP A 74 1.65 2.31 3.27
CA ASP A 74 1.64 2.53 1.83
C ASP A 74 1.16 3.94 1.52
N THR A 75 1.76 4.58 0.53
CA THR A 75 1.32 5.87 0.02
C THR A 75 1.18 5.78 -1.49
N VAL A 76 0.01 6.13 -2.00
CA VAL A 76 -0.26 6.15 -3.45
C VAL A 76 -0.61 7.56 -3.88
N TRP A 77 0.08 8.08 -4.89
CA TRP A 77 -0.15 9.36 -5.53
C TRP A 77 -1.04 9.20 -6.75
N PHE A 78 -2.01 10.09 -6.91
CA PHE A 78 -3.03 10.07 -7.95
C PHE A 78 -2.89 11.25 -8.90
N SER A 79 -2.97 10.97 -10.19
CA SER A 79 -2.83 11.92 -11.29
C SER A 79 -3.69 13.18 -11.15
N SER A 80 -3.18 14.32 -11.65
CA SER A 80 -3.87 15.62 -11.63
C SER A 80 -5.17 15.67 -12.45
N GLY A 81 -5.41 14.71 -13.35
CA GLY A 81 -6.67 14.57 -14.07
C GLY A 81 -7.82 13.91 -13.30
N LEU A 82 -7.61 13.56 -12.03
CA LEU A 82 -8.58 12.90 -11.18
C LEU A 82 -9.07 13.84 -10.06
N ARG A 83 -10.34 13.67 -9.68
CA ARG A 83 -10.97 14.41 -8.58
C ARG A 83 -11.68 13.44 -7.63
N TRP A 84 -11.41 13.58 -6.34
CA TRP A 84 -12.12 12.92 -5.26
C TRP A 84 -13.26 13.80 -4.77
N ASN A 85 -14.46 13.25 -4.68
CA ASN A 85 -15.69 13.96 -4.28
C ASN A 85 -16.30 13.42 -2.99
N GLY A 86 -15.50 12.93 -2.06
CA GLY A 86 -16.00 12.29 -0.84
C GLY A 86 -17.00 13.16 -0.06
N ALA A 87 -16.83 14.48 -0.04
CA ALA A 87 -17.73 15.40 0.64
C ALA A 87 -19.18 15.40 0.07
N LEU A 88 -19.40 14.89 -1.14
CA LEU A 88 -20.71 14.78 -1.77
C LEU A 88 -21.43 13.48 -1.43
N PHE A 89 -20.80 12.55 -0.73
CA PHE A 89 -21.33 11.22 -0.45
C PHE A 89 -21.44 10.99 1.06
N PRO A 90 -22.40 10.15 1.49
CA PRO A 90 -22.45 9.70 2.89
C PRO A 90 -21.10 9.12 3.32
N SER A 91 -20.76 9.30 4.57
CA SER A 91 -19.49 8.82 5.13
C SER A 91 -19.74 7.90 6.34
N CYS A 92 -18.78 7.00 6.61
CA CYS A 92 -18.74 6.18 7.81
C CYS A 92 -17.44 6.43 8.57
N SER A 93 -17.40 6.02 9.85
CA SER A 93 -16.19 6.10 10.67
C SER A 93 -15.73 4.71 11.12
N ALA A 94 -14.43 4.55 11.37
CA ALA A 94 -13.88 3.33 11.95
C ALA A 94 -14.58 2.99 13.27
N ALA A 95 -14.79 3.98 14.14
CA ALA A 95 -15.49 3.79 15.41
C ALA A 95 -16.94 3.30 15.26
N THR A 96 -17.66 3.68 14.19
CA THR A 96 -18.98 3.15 13.90
C THR A 96 -18.90 1.68 13.54
N ILE A 97 -17.97 1.31 12.67
CA ILE A 97 -17.78 -0.06 12.22
C ILE A 97 -17.37 -0.96 13.39
N GLU A 98 -16.41 -0.53 14.20
CA GLU A 98 -15.89 -1.32 15.33
C GLU A 98 -16.95 -1.57 16.42
N ARG A 99 -17.76 -0.55 16.73
CA ARG A 99 -18.79 -0.68 17.80
C ARG A 99 -20.08 -1.32 17.34
N ARG A 100 -20.50 -1.12 16.09
CA ARG A 100 -21.85 -1.45 15.62
C ARG A 100 -21.86 -2.30 14.32
N GLY A 101 -20.69 -2.60 13.79
CA GLY A 101 -20.53 -3.33 12.54
C GLY A 101 -20.81 -2.49 11.29
N ILE A 102 -20.46 -3.04 10.13
CA ILE A 102 -20.56 -2.36 8.82
C ILE A 102 -22.00 -2.00 8.45
N ARG A 103 -23.02 -2.74 8.96
CA ARG A 103 -24.43 -2.45 8.71
C ARG A 103 -24.92 -1.14 9.33
N ALA A 104 -24.20 -0.60 10.31
CA ALA A 104 -24.50 0.68 10.93
C ALA A 104 -23.98 1.88 10.12
N CYS A 105 -23.20 1.64 9.08
CA CYS A 105 -22.76 2.70 8.17
C CYS A 105 -23.94 3.23 7.35
N PRO A 106 -24.04 4.55 7.12
CA PRO A 106 -25.11 5.13 6.30
C PRO A 106 -25.20 4.50 4.91
N ALA A 107 -26.40 4.32 4.40
CA ALA A 107 -26.62 3.87 3.03
C ALA A 107 -25.89 4.80 2.05
N GLY A 108 -25.13 4.21 1.10
CA GLY A 108 -24.34 4.97 0.13
C GLY A 108 -22.93 5.36 0.59
N SER A 109 -22.57 5.11 1.86
CA SER A 109 -21.18 5.30 2.32
C SER A 109 -20.23 4.19 1.84
N GLN A 110 -20.73 3.01 1.52
CA GLN A 110 -19.95 1.98 0.83
C GLN A 110 -19.68 2.42 -0.61
N ILE A 111 -18.43 2.54 -0.97
CA ILE A 111 -17.98 3.09 -2.25
C ILE A 111 -17.23 2.08 -3.11
N GLY A 112 -16.94 0.89 -2.55
CA GLY A 112 -16.20 -0.13 -3.28
C GLY A 112 -15.96 -1.40 -2.47
N SER A 113 -15.12 -2.26 -3.04
CA SER A 113 -14.71 -3.53 -2.44
C SER A 113 -13.33 -3.95 -2.94
N GLY A 114 -12.78 -4.99 -2.34
CA GLY A 114 -11.49 -5.53 -2.71
C GLY A 114 -11.14 -6.80 -1.94
N HIS A 115 -9.87 -7.14 -1.99
CA HIS A 115 -9.28 -8.22 -1.21
C HIS A 115 -7.81 -7.92 -0.94
N ALA A 116 -7.23 -8.64 0.01
CA ALA A 116 -5.80 -8.70 0.19
C ALA A 116 -5.35 -10.16 0.25
N VAL A 117 -4.07 -10.40 0.03
CA VAL A 117 -3.41 -11.67 0.31
C VAL A 117 -2.33 -11.39 1.34
N ALA A 118 -2.39 -12.13 2.43
CA ALA A 118 -1.46 -12.00 3.54
C ALA A 118 -0.84 -13.37 3.86
N VAL A 119 0.45 -13.39 4.18
CA VAL A 119 1.19 -14.62 4.47
C VAL A 119 1.98 -14.50 5.76
N SER A 120 2.15 -15.64 6.45
CA SER A 120 3.06 -15.80 7.60
C SER A 120 3.59 -17.22 7.59
N GLY A 121 4.82 -17.42 7.10
CA GLY A 121 5.34 -18.75 6.82
C GLY A 121 4.40 -19.51 5.86
N PRO A 122 3.95 -20.72 6.22
CA PRO A 122 3.04 -21.52 5.38
C PRO A 122 1.58 -21.03 5.45
N ILE A 123 1.27 -20.14 6.37
CA ILE A 123 -0.10 -19.65 6.57
C ILE A 123 -0.41 -18.59 5.50
N ARG A 124 -1.54 -18.76 4.82
CA ARG A 124 -2.07 -17.79 3.84
C ARG A 124 -3.51 -17.42 4.23
N ALA A 125 -3.78 -16.12 4.23
CA ALA A 125 -5.12 -15.55 4.41
C ALA A 125 -5.50 -14.69 3.22
N THR A 126 -6.80 -14.65 2.91
CA THR A 126 -7.34 -13.79 1.85
C THR A 126 -8.50 -12.97 2.42
N PRO A 127 -8.22 -11.93 3.22
CA PRO A 127 -9.26 -11.06 3.75
C PRO A 127 -10.02 -10.35 2.62
N LYS A 128 -11.35 -10.32 2.75
CA LYS A 128 -12.20 -9.44 1.95
C LYS A 128 -12.06 -8.01 2.44
N ILE A 129 -12.18 -7.07 1.53
CA ILE A 129 -12.12 -5.64 1.84
C ILE A 129 -13.44 -5.01 1.42
N THR A 130 -14.10 -4.33 2.35
CA THR A 130 -15.19 -3.41 2.04
C THR A 130 -14.65 -1.99 2.15
N VAL A 131 -14.87 -1.18 1.12
CA VAL A 131 -14.34 0.18 1.03
C VAL A 131 -15.46 1.18 1.33
N PHE A 132 -15.26 2.04 2.32
CA PHE A 132 -16.19 3.11 2.69
C PHE A 132 -15.59 4.48 2.47
N ASN A 133 -16.43 5.46 2.17
CA ASN A 133 -16.10 6.86 2.25
C ASN A 133 -15.89 7.23 3.73
N GLY A 134 -14.71 7.72 4.06
CA GLY A 134 -14.33 8.06 5.43
C GLY A 134 -14.89 9.40 5.92
N PRO A 135 -14.61 9.77 7.17
CA PRO A 135 -15.15 10.96 7.80
C PRO A 135 -14.98 12.23 6.96
N ARG A 136 -16.08 12.98 6.80
CA ARG A 136 -16.12 14.22 6.01
C ARG A 136 -15.66 14.07 4.55
N GLY A 137 -15.59 12.84 4.03
CA GLY A 137 -15.09 12.58 2.68
C GLY A 137 -13.60 12.85 2.47
N ARG A 138 -12.80 12.90 3.53
CA ARG A 138 -11.36 13.23 3.49
C ARG A 138 -10.46 12.01 3.63
N SER A 139 -11.03 10.83 3.71
CA SER A 139 -10.33 9.57 3.83
C SER A 139 -11.10 8.44 3.15
N VAL A 140 -10.44 7.31 3.00
CA VAL A 140 -11.07 6.03 2.66
C VAL A 140 -10.92 5.13 3.88
N LEU A 141 -11.98 4.39 4.23
CA LEU A 141 -11.92 3.33 5.23
C LEU A 141 -11.89 1.98 4.52
N PHE A 142 -10.88 1.20 4.79
CA PHE A 142 -10.78 -0.19 4.37
C PHE A 142 -11.17 -1.08 5.54
N TYR A 143 -12.31 -1.77 5.43
CA TYR A 143 -12.70 -2.77 6.41
C TYR A 143 -12.25 -4.14 5.94
N LEU A 144 -11.25 -4.71 6.62
CA LEU A 144 -10.70 -6.02 6.35
C LEU A 144 -11.47 -7.06 7.15
N GLN A 145 -11.92 -8.12 6.47
CA GLN A 145 -12.63 -9.23 7.09
C GLN A 145 -12.08 -10.57 6.61
N ALA A 146 -11.68 -11.43 7.56
CA ALA A 146 -11.34 -12.83 7.33
C ALA A 146 -11.89 -13.68 8.48
N GLU A 147 -12.29 -14.92 8.17
CA GLU A 147 -12.73 -15.91 9.16
C GLU A 147 -11.62 -16.92 9.45
N ARG A 148 -10.78 -17.20 8.49
CA ARG A 148 -9.69 -18.19 8.55
C ARG A 148 -8.41 -17.64 7.94
N PRO A 149 -7.23 -18.09 8.39
CA PRO A 149 -6.94 -18.97 9.54
C PRO A 149 -7.13 -18.27 10.88
N VAL A 150 -7.13 -16.92 10.90
CA VAL A 150 -7.37 -16.07 12.07
C VAL A 150 -8.53 -15.14 11.75
N ARG A 151 -9.46 -15.00 12.69
CA ARG A 151 -10.57 -14.04 12.53
C ARG A 151 -10.03 -12.61 12.57
N VAL A 152 -10.29 -11.85 11.50
CA VAL A 152 -9.96 -10.44 11.39
C VAL A 152 -11.23 -9.68 11.10
N GLY A 153 -11.45 -8.57 11.79
CA GLY A 153 -12.54 -7.63 11.55
C GLY A 153 -12.07 -6.25 11.97
N GLN A 154 -11.39 -5.54 11.06
CA GLN A 154 -10.76 -4.26 11.41
C GLN A 154 -10.96 -3.21 10.32
N ALA A 155 -11.31 -1.99 10.74
CA ALA A 155 -11.34 -0.81 9.89
C ALA A 155 -9.99 -0.08 9.97
N VAL A 156 -9.43 0.25 8.81
CA VAL A 156 -8.22 1.06 8.68
C VAL A 156 -8.56 2.31 7.89
N GLU A 157 -8.31 3.48 8.48
CA GLU A 157 -8.52 4.76 7.84
C GLU A 157 -7.27 5.20 7.08
N ALA A 158 -7.44 5.52 5.80
CA ALA A 158 -6.43 6.06 4.91
C ALA A 158 -6.79 7.51 4.54
N PRO A 159 -6.13 8.52 5.11
CA PRO A 159 -6.41 9.91 4.81
C PRO A 159 -5.86 10.32 3.45
N PHE A 160 -6.59 11.24 2.80
CA PHE A 160 -6.08 12.02 1.69
C PHE A 160 -5.31 13.24 2.18
N SER A 161 -4.27 13.60 1.44
CA SER A 161 -3.60 14.89 1.54
C SER A 161 -3.29 15.45 0.16
N GLY A 162 -3.09 16.76 0.07
CA GLY A 162 -2.66 17.38 -1.18
C GLY A 162 -1.31 16.84 -1.63
N ALA A 163 -1.14 16.75 -2.93
CA ALA A 163 0.13 16.47 -3.59
C ALA A 163 0.43 17.63 -4.55
N GLY A 164 1.65 17.71 -5.02
CA GLY A 164 2.08 18.75 -5.97
C GLY A 164 2.43 18.20 -7.34
N GLY A 165 2.72 19.11 -8.29
CA GLY A 165 3.21 18.75 -9.61
C GLY A 165 2.17 17.99 -10.45
N ARG A 166 2.51 16.78 -10.89
CA ARG A 166 1.65 15.94 -11.72
C ARG A 166 0.55 15.18 -10.97
N PHE A 167 0.49 15.31 -9.64
CA PHE A 167 -0.47 14.62 -8.78
C PHE A 167 -1.42 15.61 -8.12
N SER A 168 -2.71 15.26 -8.03
CA SER A 168 -3.73 16.04 -7.32
C SER A 168 -3.67 15.79 -5.82
N TYR A 169 -3.53 14.54 -5.43
CA TYR A 169 -3.57 14.09 -4.04
C TYR A 169 -2.83 12.77 -3.87
N LYS A 170 -2.57 12.45 -2.63
CA LYS A 170 -2.06 11.15 -2.20
C LYS A 170 -2.93 10.57 -1.10
N LEU A 171 -3.06 9.25 -1.10
CA LEU A 171 -3.69 8.45 -0.07
C LEU A 171 -2.61 7.74 0.73
N THR A 172 -2.68 7.81 2.05
CA THR A 172 -1.74 7.10 2.92
C THR A 172 -2.48 6.04 3.73
N LEU A 173 -2.16 4.77 3.50
CA LEU A 173 -2.72 3.63 4.20
C LEU A 173 -1.73 3.14 5.27
N PRO A 174 -1.98 3.38 6.57
CA PRO A 174 -1.18 2.80 7.63
C PRO A 174 -1.56 1.32 7.84
N PHE A 175 -0.59 0.49 8.19
CA PHE A 175 -0.85 -0.85 8.70
C PHE A 175 -0.65 -0.86 10.22
N PRO A 176 -1.72 -0.91 11.02
CA PRO A 176 -1.62 -0.95 12.49
C PRO A 176 -0.84 -2.17 12.98
N LYS A 177 -0.19 -2.04 14.14
CA LYS A 177 0.68 -3.11 14.70
C LYS A 177 -0.04 -4.46 14.84
N ASN A 178 -1.30 -4.47 15.23
CA ASN A 178 -2.12 -5.67 15.35
C ASN A 178 -2.46 -6.35 14.01
N LEU A 179 -2.37 -5.64 12.86
CA LEU A 179 -2.43 -6.27 11.53
C LEU A 179 -1.07 -6.77 11.07
N GLN A 180 0.01 -6.13 11.51
CA GLN A 180 1.38 -6.55 11.19
C GLN A 180 1.81 -7.78 12.01
N GLU A 181 1.32 -7.89 13.24
CA GLU A 181 1.67 -8.93 14.20
C GLU A 181 0.49 -9.16 15.18
N PRO A 182 -0.54 -9.88 14.74
CA PRO A 182 -1.77 -10.10 15.54
C PRO A 182 -1.52 -10.91 16.80
N THR A 183 -0.45 -11.70 16.84
CA THR A 183 0.02 -12.46 17.97
C THR A 183 1.55 -12.31 18.04
N PRO A 184 2.18 -12.22 19.22
CA PRO A 184 3.63 -12.13 19.34
C PRO A 184 4.34 -13.20 18.52
N GLY A 185 5.29 -12.77 17.66
CA GLY A 185 6.04 -13.65 16.77
C GLY A 185 5.36 -13.99 15.43
N LEU A 186 4.04 -13.79 15.28
CA LEU A 186 3.32 -14.05 14.03
C LEU A 186 3.34 -12.82 13.12
N LYS A 187 4.42 -12.65 12.38
CA LYS A 187 4.60 -11.52 11.44
C LYS A 187 3.82 -11.76 10.16
N ILE A 188 2.95 -10.81 9.81
CA ILE A 188 2.10 -10.87 8.61
C ILE A 188 2.68 -9.99 7.51
N ALA A 189 3.02 -10.58 6.37
CA ALA A 189 3.40 -9.86 5.16
C ALA A 189 2.20 -9.81 4.20
N VAL A 190 1.84 -8.62 3.74
CA VAL A 190 0.84 -8.42 2.69
C VAL A 190 1.54 -8.59 1.34
N THR A 191 1.15 -9.62 0.60
CA THR A 191 1.72 -9.93 -0.72
C THR A 191 0.90 -9.36 -1.86
N GLU A 192 -0.38 -9.07 -1.61
CA GLU A 192 -1.27 -8.42 -2.56
C GLU A 192 -2.31 -7.60 -1.81
N PHE A 193 -2.61 -6.43 -2.34
CA PHE A 193 -3.72 -5.58 -1.91
C PHE A 193 -4.41 -5.06 -3.16
N SER A 194 -5.71 -5.34 -3.32
CA SER A 194 -6.51 -4.89 -4.44
C SER A 194 -7.79 -4.23 -3.94
N ALA A 195 -8.09 -3.03 -4.42
CA ALA A 195 -9.33 -2.33 -4.08
C ALA A 195 -9.87 -1.59 -5.30
N GLN A 196 -11.19 -1.69 -5.49
CA GLN A 196 -11.94 -0.97 -6.53
C GLN A 196 -12.92 0.01 -5.87
N VAL A 197 -13.00 1.21 -6.42
CA VAL A 197 -13.92 2.27 -6.02
C VAL A 197 -14.69 2.75 -7.26
N SER A 198 -16.04 2.75 -7.21
CA SER A 198 -16.86 3.03 -8.40
C SER A 198 -18.23 3.68 -8.09
N ARG A 199 -18.44 4.16 -6.85
CA ARG A 199 -19.76 4.72 -6.45
C ARG A 199 -20.10 5.98 -7.25
N SER A 200 -21.34 6.04 -7.75
CA SER A 200 -21.94 7.25 -8.32
C SER A 200 -23.39 7.42 -7.90
N GLN A 201 -23.88 8.65 -7.89
CA GLN A 201 -25.28 8.98 -7.58
C GLN A 201 -25.71 10.28 -8.28
N MET A 202 -27.03 10.54 -8.33
CA MET A 202 -27.59 11.79 -8.83
C MET A 202 -27.51 12.85 -7.73
N ILE A 203 -26.89 14.00 -8.04
CA ILE A 203 -26.76 15.15 -7.15
C ILE A 203 -27.02 16.40 -7.98
N GLY A 204 -28.02 17.19 -7.61
CA GLY A 204 -28.37 18.43 -8.32
C GLY A 204 -28.65 18.18 -9.83
N GLY A 205 -29.37 17.13 -10.15
CA GLY A 205 -29.73 16.75 -11.53
C GLY A 205 -28.57 16.19 -12.39
N ARG A 206 -27.40 15.98 -11.79
CA ARG A 206 -26.23 15.46 -12.52
C ARG A 206 -25.70 14.18 -11.86
N ARG A 207 -25.27 13.21 -12.67
CA ARG A 207 -24.57 12.03 -12.15
C ARG A 207 -23.17 12.42 -11.67
N ARG A 208 -22.93 12.26 -10.39
CA ARG A 208 -21.63 12.52 -9.75
C ARG A 208 -20.98 11.21 -9.32
N GLY A 209 -19.70 11.07 -9.56
CA GLY A 209 -18.89 9.96 -9.08
C GLY A 209 -18.12 10.31 -7.81
N ILE A 210 -17.89 9.34 -6.93
CA ILE A 210 -16.95 9.50 -5.80
C ILE A 210 -15.54 9.82 -6.33
N ILE A 211 -15.19 9.21 -7.46
CA ILE A 211 -14.05 9.59 -8.28
C ILE A 211 -14.58 10.09 -9.62
N GLU A 212 -14.03 11.17 -10.10
CA GLU A 212 -14.32 11.73 -11.42
C GLU A 212 -13.02 12.03 -12.16
N THR A 213 -13.03 11.81 -13.48
CA THR A 213 -12.02 12.35 -14.37
C THR A 213 -12.41 13.78 -14.74
N VAL A 214 -11.45 14.72 -14.64
CA VAL A 214 -11.64 16.15 -14.93
C VAL A 214 -10.72 16.65 -16.03
N GLY A 215 -9.92 15.77 -16.59
CA GLY A 215 -9.00 16.08 -17.68
C GLY A 215 -8.10 14.93 -18.01
N CYS A 216 -7.49 15.03 -19.18
CA CYS A 216 -6.42 14.17 -19.63
C CYS A 216 -5.11 14.96 -19.52
N PRO A 217 -4.12 14.51 -18.72
CA PRO A 217 -2.83 15.17 -18.62
C PRO A 217 -2.15 15.34 -19.98
N LYS A 218 -1.22 16.31 -20.11
CA LYS A 218 -0.55 16.62 -21.38
C LYS A 218 0.15 15.38 -21.99
N GLY A 219 0.63 14.46 -21.18
CA GLY A 219 1.25 13.20 -21.62
C GLY A 219 0.28 12.13 -22.12
N GLY A 220 -1.03 12.38 -22.18
CA GLY A 220 -2.03 11.42 -22.69
C GLY A 220 -2.27 10.22 -21.77
N ALA A 221 -1.83 10.26 -20.52
CA ALA A 221 -2.03 9.21 -19.53
C ALA A 221 -2.19 9.78 -18.11
N TRP A 222 -2.97 9.10 -17.30
CA TRP A 222 -3.00 9.31 -15.85
C TRP A 222 -1.88 8.52 -15.19
N SER A 223 -0.99 9.21 -14.48
CA SER A 223 0.15 8.59 -13.79
C SER A 223 -0.17 8.31 -12.34
N PHE A 224 0.36 7.21 -11.82
CA PHE A 224 0.26 6.78 -10.43
C PHE A 224 1.64 6.40 -9.92
N GLU A 225 1.91 6.70 -8.66
CA GLU A 225 3.13 6.30 -7.97
C GLU A 225 2.76 5.69 -6.62
N GLY A 226 3.52 4.70 -6.18
CA GLY A 226 3.40 4.06 -4.88
C GLY A 226 4.73 4.05 -4.16
N ALA A 227 4.70 4.37 -2.86
CA ALA A 227 5.79 4.15 -1.91
C ALA A 227 5.30 3.25 -0.79
N PHE A 228 6.00 2.13 -0.58
CA PHE A 228 5.63 1.05 0.31
C PHE A 228 6.71 0.89 1.37
N ALA A 229 6.42 1.36 2.58
CA ALA A 229 7.36 1.32 3.68
C ALA A 229 7.18 0.03 4.48
N GLY A 230 8.26 -0.73 4.66
CA GLY A 230 8.33 -1.94 5.45
C GLY A 230 9.08 -1.78 6.77
N ARG A 231 8.97 -2.76 7.65
CA ARG A 231 9.78 -2.84 8.87
C ARG A 231 11.27 -2.87 8.50
N GLY A 232 12.12 -2.38 9.40
CA GLY A 232 13.57 -2.34 9.17
C GLY A 232 14.05 -1.27 8.20
N GLY A 233 13.21 -0.25 7.92
CA GLY A 233 13.59 0.86 7.03
C GLY A 233 13.49 0.53 5.54
N VAL A 234 12.90 -0.61 5.18
CA VAL A 234 12.66 -0.97 3.77
C VAL A 234 11.71 0.05 3.14
N LEU A 235 12.10 0.59 1.98
CA LEU A 235 11.26 1.47 1.17
C LEU A 235 11.25 0.97 -0.27
N LEU A 236 10.08 0.59 -0.75
CA LEU A 236 9.86 0.09 -2.10
C LEU A 236 9.06 1.12 -2.90
N HIS A 237 9.29 1.18 -4.20
CA HIS A 237 8.59 2.07 -5.11
C HIS A 237 8.03 1.29 -6.29
N ALA A 238 6.87 1.71 -6.77
CA ALA A 238 6.29 1.23 -8.02
C ALA A 238 5.49 2.37 -8.66
N ALA A 239 5.33 2.29 -9.97
CA ALA A 239 4.56 3.26 -10.72
C ALA A 239 3.75 2.57 -11.81
N ASP A 240 2.65 3.20 -12.22
CA ASP A 240 1.82 2.77 -13.33
C ASP A 240 1.22 3.98 -14.06
N SER A 241 0.77 3.77 -15.28
CA SER A 241 0.09 4.80 -16.06
C SER A 241 -1.03 4.21 -16.89
N VAL A 242 -2.18 4.87 -16.88
CA VAL A 242 -3.37 4.46 -17.63
C VAL A 242 -3.60 5.42 -18.80
N PRO A 243 -3.67 4.93 -20.05
CA PRO A 243 -3.97 5.77 -21.20
C PRO A 243 -5.28 6.53 -21.02
N CYS A 244 -5.28 7.78 -21.45
CA CYS A 244 -6.39 8.71 -21.30
C CYS A 244 -6.76 9.28 -22.69
N ARG A 245 -8.07 9.27 -22.99
CA ARG A 245 -8.62 9.83 -24.24
C ARG A 245 -9.40 11.10 -23.93
N ARG A 246 -9.24 12.12 -24.75
CA ARG A 246 -10.02 13.36 -24.69
C ARG A 246 -11.39 13.22 -25.35
#